data_81deba7922e9d6b26ebb6d4be327924b
#
_entry.id   81deba7922e9d6b26ebb6d4be327924b
#
_cell.length_a   1.000
_cell.length_b   1.000
_cell.length_c   1.000
_cell.angle_alpha   90.00
_cell.angle_beta   90.00
_cell.angle_gamma   90.00
#
_symmetry.space_group_name_H-M   'P 1'
#
loop_
_entity.id
_entity.type
_entity.pdbx_description
1 polymer ?
#
loop_
_entity_poly.entity_id
_entity_poly.type
_entity_poly.pdbx_seq_one_letter_code
_entity_poly.pdbx_strand_id
1 'polypeptide(L)'
;PDTDIPAMAVQALAPYYNSEKVYNVRRGDVATTTTVRQAVKRALTTLAKLQQTDGGYISWGTPNSESAVQVLVALCSLGKNPFETAEFVADGGKTVYDGIVKYRNADGGFLHSTVYDEDNPTSLPDQSNTMASEQALYGMAALVRLLEGKRRLYDFRPEQSDELKAQIADVSAKIAALTYTSTATEIQAVYDDYLAIELTERSYVCNYERLSELLVFRGIAYLEEPADYNSGGDGNTTPMFEFTEVDKAATDNLPERLTTANRAQVLTLYAKIRSSFDFDGKNKYYARLEKAKNEIDALLQEIDDIKRLIKAELYPFDQVSLADKKTVDELYARYIALSEYDRSLFEQSDVEGLVKAKTQVDNLQTALVISICAGVAVVA
;
A
#
# COMPACT_ATOMS: atom_id res chain seq x y z
N PRO A 1 -18.56 -15.48 20.44
CA PRO A 1 -17.33 -15.47 19.64
C PRO A 1 -16.17 -15.05 20.52
N ASP A 2 -15.02 -15.65 20.29
CA ASP A 2 -13.80 -15.35 21.00
C ASP A 2 -13.20 -14.04 20.44
N THR A 3 -12.86 -13.10 21.30
CA THR A 3 -12.23 -11.82 20.97
C THR A 3 -10.70 -11.93 20.99
N ASP A 4 -10.16 -12.77 21.87
CA ASP A 4 -8.73 -12.80 22.17
C ASP A 4 -7.91 -13.37 21.01
N ILE A 5 -8.31 -14.51 20.46
CA ILE A 5 -7.56 -15.18 19.38
C ILE A 5 -7.43 -14.30 18.12
N PRO A 6 -8.50 -13.66 17.59
CA PRO A 6 -8.35 -12.72 16.49
C PRO A 6 -7.44 -11.53 16.83
N ALA A 7 -7.54 -10.97 18.04
CA ALA A 7 -6.70 -9.86 18.45
C ALA A 7 -5.22 -10.26 18.56
N MET A 8 -4.92 -11.40 19.17
CA MET A 8 -3.55 -11.94 19.24
C MET A 8 -3.00 -12.28 17.84
N ALA A 9 -3.83 -12.81 16.94
CA ALA A 9 -3.44 -13.06 15.57
C ALA A 9 -3.08 -11.75 14.83
N VAL A 10 -3.84 -10.66 15.05
CA VAL A 10 -3.51 -9.33 14.52
C VAL A 10 -2.16 -8.85 15.03
N GLN A 11 -1.87 -9.01 16.34
CA GLN A 11 -0.58 -8.64 16.93
C GLN A 11 0.58 -9.38 16.24
N ALA A 12 0.46 -10.69 16.07
CA ALA A 12 1.47 -11.52 15.43
C ALA A 12 1.66 -11.18 13.93
N LEU A 13 0.61 -10.78 13.24
CA LEU A 13 0.62 -10.45 11.81
C LEU A 13 0.96 -8.99 11.52
N ALA A 14 0.98 -8.11 12.51
CA ALA A 14 1.21 -6.68 12.34
C ALA A 14 2.54 -6.34 11.64
N PRO A 15 3.67 -7.02 11.88
CA PRO A 15 4.91 -6.76 11.14
C PRO A 15 4.81 -7.00 9.64
N TYR A 16 3.86 -7.83 9.20
CA TYR A 16 3.63 -8.22 7.79
C TYR A 16 2.46 -7.49 7.15
N TYR A 17 1.86 -6.50 7.83
CA TYR A 17 0.65 -5.82 7.34
C TYR A 17 0.85 -5.16 5.98
N ASN A 18 2.04 -4.63 5.72
CA ASN A 18 2.39 -3.97 4.46
C ASN A 18 2.84 -4.95 3.35
N SER A 19 2.91 -6.26 3.63
CA SER A 19 3.27 -7.27 2.64
C SER A 19 2.17 -7.44 1.60
N GLU A 20 2.56 -7.48 0.33
CA GLU A 20 1.68 -7.78 -0.81
C GLU A 20 1.69 -9.27 -1.18
N LYS A 21 2.41 -10.10 -0.42
CA LYS A 21 2.48 -11.54 -0.64
C LYS A 21 1.09 -12.18 -0.50
N VAL A 22 0.74 -12.96 -1.50
CA VAL A 22 -0.52 -13.71 -1.55
C VAL A 22 -0.31 -15.12 -1.03
N TYR A 23 -1.14 -15.53 -0.09
CA TYR A 23 -1.10 -16.85 0.53
C TYR A 23 -2.32 -17.68 0.12
N ASN A 24 -2.09 -18.96 -0.16
CA ASN A 24 -3.16 -19.94 -0.28
C ASN A 24 -3.62 -20.34 1.13
N VAL A 25 -4.87 -20.11 1.44
CA VAL A 25 -5.45 -20.45 2.73
C VAL A 25 -6.62 -21.41 2.54
N ARG A 26 -6.86 -22.26 3.53
CA ARG A 26 -7.94 -23.25 3.51
C ARG A 26 -8.81 -23.09 4.76
N ARG A 27 -10.12 -23.09 4.55
CA ARG A 27 -11.09 -23.13 5.64
C ARG A 27 -12.07 -24.28 5.36
N GLY A 28 -11.90 -25.38 6.09
CA GLY A 28 -12.58 -26.63 5.75
C GLY A 28 -12.16 -27.07 4.35
N ASP A 29 -13.13 -27.32 3.48
CA ASP A 29 -12.89 -27.73 2.09
C ASP A 29 -12.74 -26.58 1.09
N VAL A 30 -12.93 -25.34 1.56
CA VAL A 30 -12.82 -24.16 0.70
C VAL A 30 -11.38 -23.65 0.69
N ALA A 31 -10.76 -23.70 -0.49
CA ALA A 31 -9.46 -23.05 -0.74
C ALA A 31 -9.69 -21.64 -1.31
N THR A 32 -8.94 -20.67 -0.81
CA THR A 32 -8.97 -19.28 -1.29
C THR A 32 -7.58 -18.64 -1.14
N THR A 33 -7.42 -17.46 -1.68
CA THR A 33 -6.19 -16.68 -1.52
C THR A 33 -6.44 -15.45 -0.65
N THR A 34 -5.42 -14.99 0.06
CA THR A 34 -5.49 -13.76 0.86
C THR A 34 -4.09 -13.19 1.08
N THR A 35 -4.01 -11.86 1.28
CA THR A 35 -2.82 -11.22 1.84
C THR A 35 -2.95 -11.12 3.37
N VAL A 36 -1.84 -10.87 4.06
CA VAL A 36 -1.86 -10.59 5.51
C VAL A 36 -2.78 -9.40 5.80
N ARG A 37 -2.66 -8.30 5.04
CA ARG A 37 -3.52 -7.12 5.19
C ARG A 37 -5.01 -7.46 5.10
N GLN A 38 -5.42 -8.24 4.11
CA GLN A 38 -6.82 -8.66 3.97
C GLN A 38 -7.29 -9.52 5.16
N ALA A 39 -6.45 -10.41 5.67
CA ALA A 39 -6.78 -11.22 6.84
C ALA A 39 -6.93 -10.36 8.09
N VAL A 40 -5.99 -9.45 8.34
CA VAL A 40 -6.02 -8.50 9.46
C VAL A 40 -7.23 -7.56 9.36
N LYS A 41 -7.54 -7.02 8.19
CA LYS A 41 -8.75 -6.17 8.00
C LYS A 41 -10.04 -6.91 8.36
N ARG A 42 -10.17 -8.18 7.96
CA ARG A 42 -11.34 -8.99 8.36
C ARG A 42 -11.41 -9.20 9.88
N ALA A 43 -10.27 -9.45 10.53
CA ALA A 43 -10.20 -9.58 11.98
C ALA A 43 -10.59 -8.25 12.67
N LEU A 44 -10.02 -7.11 12.24
CA LEU A 44 -10.37 -5.80 12.78
C LEU A 44 -11.85 -5.47 12.61
N THR A 45 -12.43 -5.74 11.43
CA THR A 45 -13.88 -5.55 11.20
C THR A 45 -14.72 -6.38 12.15
N THR A 46 -14.28 -7.60 12.48
CA THR A 46 -14.97 -8.46 13.44
C THR A 46 -14.82 -7.90 14.86
N LEU A 47 -13.61 -7.53 15.25
CA LEU A 47 -13.33 -6.96 16.58
C LEU A 47 -14.07 -5.64 16.80
N ALA A 48 -14.16 -4.76 15.82
CA ALA A 48 -14.93 -3.52 15.92
C ALA A 48 -16.43 -3.79 16.15
N LYS A 49 -17.00 -4.82 15.51
CA LYS A 49 -18.40 -5.22 15.71
C LYS A 49 -18.68 -5.87 17.07
N LEU A 50 -17.66 -6.43 17.69
CA LEU A 50 -17.77 -7.07 19.02
C LEU A 50 -17.61 -6.07 20.17
N GLN A 51 -17.12 -4.86 19.88
CA GLN A 51 -16.95 -3.82 20.89
C GLN A 51 -18.30 -3.47 21.53
N GLN A 52 -18.31 -3.41 22.85
CA GLN A 52 -19.48 -3.01 23.63
C GLN A 52 -19.59 -1.48 23.71
N THR A 53 -20.78 -0.99 24.07
CA THR A 53 -21.05 0.46 24.19
C THR A 53 -20.18 1.19 25.22
N ASP A 54 -19.61 0.45 26.16
CA ASP A 54 -18.67 0.96 27.18
C ASP A 54 -17.19 0.86 26.76
N GLY A 55 -16.93 0.50 25.52
CA GLY A 55 -15.59 0.31 24.96
C GLY A 55 -14.97 -1.06 25.23
N GLY A 56 -15.60 -1.90 26.05
CA GLY A 56 -15.10 -3.22 26.45
C GLY A 56 -15.45 -4.34 25.46
N TYR A 57 -15.11 -5.56 25.86
CA TYR A 57 -15.33 -6.78 25.09
C TYR A 57 -15.86 -7.91 25.98
N ILE A 58 -16.51 -8.86 25.31
CA ILE A 58 -17.00 -10.10 25.93
C ILE A 58 -16.28 -11.27 25.25
N SER A 59 -15.71 -12.17 26.03
CA SER A 59 -15.16 -13.44 25.55
C SER A 59 -15.70 -14.57 26.41
N TRP A 60 -16.04 -15.70 25.79
CA TRP A 60 -16.61 -16.87 26.48
C TRP A 60 -17.85 -16.58 27.35
N GLY A 61 -18.60 -15.54 26.99
CA GLY A 61 -19.82 -15.14 27.68
C GLY A 61 -19.63 -14.11 28.80
N THR A 62 -18.40 -13.82 29.20
CA THR A 62 -18.10 -12.91 30.31
C THR A 62 -17.41 -11.63 29.82
N PRO A 63 -17.93 -10.42 30.17
CA PRO A 63 -17.21 -9.16 29.96
C PRO A 63 -15.94 -9.15 30.82
N ASN A 64 -14.78 -8.96 30.20
CA ASN A 64 -13.51 -9.01 30.89
C ASN A 64 -12.51 -7.98 30.40
N SER A 65 -11.53 -7.64 31.25
CA SER A 65 -10.52 -6.65 30.96
C SER A 65 -9.51 -7.15 29.94
N GLU A 66 -9.15 -8.42 29.98
CA GLU A 66 -8.10 -9.04 29.17
C GLU A 66 -8.44 -8.98 27.70
N SER A 67 -9.67 -9.26 27.32
CA SER A 67 -10.11 -9.18 25.93
C SER A 67 -10.00 -7.76 25.37
N ALA A 68 -10.35 -6.74 26.17
CA ALA A 68 -10.16 -5.35 25.76
C ALA A 68 -8.67 -5.00 25.60
N VAL A 69 -7.81 -5.53 26.48
CA VAL A 69 -6.35 -5.35 26.41
C VAL A 69 -5.79 -5.99 25.12
N GLN A 70 -6.21 -7.20 24.78
CA GLN A 70 -5.74 -7.85 23.54
C GLN A 70 -6.06 -7.00 22.31
N VAL A 71 -7.24 -6.37 22.25
CA VAL A 71 -7.62 -5.47 21.15
C VAL A 71 -6.80 -4.19 21.18
N LEU A 72 -6.55 -3.59 22.36
CA LEU A 72 -5.69 -2.43 22.49
C LEU A 72 -4.29 -2.71 21.93
N VAL A 73 -3.68 -3.82 22.32
CA VAL A 73 -2.34 -4.21 21.83
C VAL A 73 -2.35 -4.47 20.32
N ALA A 74 -3.43 -5.07 19.79
CA ALA A 74 -3.58 -5.28 18.35
C ALA A 74 -3.59 -3.95 17.56
N LEU A 75 -4.33 -2.95 18.04
CA LEU A 75 -4.34 -1.61 17.45
C LEU A 75 -2.97 -0.96 17.53
N CYS A 76 -2.33 -0.96 18.70
CA CYS A 76 -1.00 -0.42 18.90
C CYS A 76 0.05 -1.12 18.00
N SER A 77 -0.08 -2.43 17.81
CA SER A 77 0.80 -3.21 16.94
C SER A 77 0.69 -2.83 15.45
N LEU A 78 -0.44 -2.26 15.04
CA LEU A 78 -0.66 -1.72 13.68
C LEU A 78 -0.36 -0.21 13.58
N GLY A 79 0.08 0.43 14.66
CA GLY A 79 0.25 1.88 14.71
C GLY A 79 -1.05 2.67 14.69
N LYS A 80 -2.17 2.02 15.05
CA LYS A 80 -3.50 2.65 15.12
C LYS A 80 -3.73 3.23 16.52
N ASN A 81 -3.91 4.55 16.58
CA ASN A 81 -4.24 5.23 17.84
C ASN A 81 -5.69 4.84 18.27
N PRO A 82 -5.87 4.17 19.42
CA PRO A 82 -7.21 3.73 19.88
C PRO A 82 -8.16 4.89 20.18
N PHE A 83 -7.65 6.10 20.38
CA PHE A 83 -8.46 7.30 20.60
C PHE A 83 -8.96 7.95 19.30
N GLU A 84 -8.35 7.64 18.16
CA GLU A 84 -8.60 8.27 16.87
C GLU A 84 -9.12 7.28 15.82
N THR A 85 -9.01 5.97 16.06
CA THR A 85 -9.48 4.95 15.14
C THR A 85 -10.99 4.80 15.25
N ALA A 86 -11.72 5.48 14.39
CA ALA A 86 -13.17 5.65 14.46
C ALA A 86 -13.95 4.33 14.63
N GLU A 87 -13.49 3.25 13.98
CA GLU A 87 -14.12 1.93 14.06
C GLU A 87 -14.05 1.29 15.45
N PHE A 88 -13.19 1.82 16.35
CA PHE A 88 -12.98 1.36 17.71
C PHE A 88 -13.37 2.42 18.75
N VAL A 89 -14.17 3.39 18.35
CA VAL A 89 -14.85 4.33 19.23
C VAL A 89 -16.33 3.98 19.23
N ALA A 90 -16.81 3.42 20.35
CA ALA A 90 -18.20 3.02 20.50
C ALA A 90 -19.16 4.23 20.53
N ASP A 91 -20.45 3.99 20.36
CA ASP A 91 -21.47 5.00 20.50
C ASP A 91 -21.37 5.69 21.87
N GLY A 92 -21.32 7.03 21.86
CA GLY A 92 -21.07 7.82 23.08
C GLY A 92 -19.60 8.15 23.35
N GLY A 93 -18.69 7.82 22.41
CA GLY A 93 -17.29 8.22 22.46
C GLY A 93 -16.40 7.35 23.35
N LYS A 94 -16.87 6.18 23.75
CA LYS A 94 -16.10 5.23 24.55
C LYS A 94 -15.11 4.45 23.69
N THR A 95 -13.85 4.44 24.12
CA THR A 95 -12.75 3.77 23.41
C THR A 95 -12.41 2.43 24.06
N VAL A 96 -11.54 1.65 23.41
CA VAL A 96 -10.98 0.41 24.00
C VAL A 96 -10.26 0.71 25.32
N TYR A 97 -9.62 1.88 25.44
CA TYR A 97 -9.00 2.31 26.71
C TYR A 97 -10.03 2.45 27.83
N ASP A 98 -11.20 3.07 27.57
CA ASP A 98 -12.30 3.13 28.56
C ASP A 98 -12.76 1.73 28.97
N GLY A 99 -12.83 0.81 28.00
CA GLY A 99 -13.17 -0.59 28.22
C GLY A 99 -12.22 -1.34 29.14
N ILE A 100 -10.98 -0.88 29.29
CA ILE A 100 -9.96 -1.43 30.18
C ILE A 100 -10.01 -0.73 31.54
N VAL A 101 -9.95 0.61 31.56
CA VAL A 101 -9.81 1.36 32.83
C VAL A 101 -11.01 1.25 33.76
N LYS A 102 -12.20 0.88 33.27
CA LYS A 102 -13.37 0.59 34.10
C LYS A 102 -13.14 -0.58 35.05
N TYR A 103 -12.17 -1.46 34.77
CA TYR A 103 -11.82 -2.59 35.65
C TYR A 103 -10.72 -2.26 36.67
N ARG A 104 -10.23 -1.01 36.70
CA ARG A 104 -9.21 -0.62 37.67
C ARG A 104 -9.80 -0.64 39.06
N ASN A 105 -9.15 -1.38 39.97
CA ASN A 105 -9.53 -1.49 41.35
C ASN A 105 -8.83 -0.42 42.23
N ALA A 106 -9.35 -0.25 43.44
CA ALA A 106 -8.87 0.74 44.41
C ALA A 106 -7.43 0.47 44.90
N ASP A 107 -7.00 -0.78 44.90
CA ASP A 107 -5.62 -1.19 45.24
C ASP A 107 -4.61 -0.93 44.14
N GLY A 108 -5.06 -0.45 42.97
CA GLY A 108 -4.24 -0.16 41.80
C GLY A 108 -4.13 -1.31 40.80
N GLY A 109 -4.59 -2.49 41.12
CA GLY A 109 -4.73 -3.64 40.24
C GLY A 109 -5.95 -3.56 39.33
N PHE A 110 -6.19 -4.61 38.58
CA PHE A 110 -7.34 -4.73 37.67
C PHE A 110 -8.16 -5.98 38.00
N LEU A 111 -9.47 -5.84 37.91
CA LEU A 111 -10.41 -6.94 37.98
C LEU A 111 -10.38 -7.73 36.66
N HIS A 112 -10.59 -9.03 36.73
CA HIS A 112 -10.91 -9.82 35.55
C HIS A 112 -12.23 -9.37 34.94
N SER A 113 -13.27 -9.38 35.76
CA SER A 113 -14.64 -8.97 35.42
C SER A 113 -15.31 -8.28 36.58
N THR A 114 -16.33 -7.47 36.33
CA THR A 114 -17.23 -6.90 37.37
C THR A 114 -18.43 -7.79 37.63
N VAL A 115 -18.56 -8.93 36.95
CA VAL A 115 -19.57 -9.94 37.17
C VAL A 115 -18.88 -11.26 37.50
N TYR A 116 -19.56 -12.11 38.30
CA TYR A 116 -19.03 -13.43 38.61
C TYR A 116 -18.99 -14.31 37.34
N ASP A 117 -17.85 -14.96 37.12
CA ASP A 117 -17.62 -15.85 36.00
C ASP A 117 -17.62 -17.29 36.53
N GLU A 118 -18.64 -18.08 36.15
CA GLU A 118 -18.79 -19.49 36.55
C GLU A 118 -17.66 -20.37 35.96
N ASP A 119 -17.14 -20.00 34.80
CA ASP A 119 -16.04 -20.71 34.15
C ASP A 119 -14.66 -20.35 34.74
N ASN A 120 -14.60 -19.24 35.53
CA ASN A 120 -13.40 -18.81 36.24
C ASN A 120 -13.71 -18.42 37.70
N PRO A 121 -14.14 -19.38 38.54
CA PRO A 121 -14.66 -19.12 39.86
C PRO A 121 -13.65 -18.54 40.85
N THR A 122 -12.37 -18.54 40.52
CA THR A 122 -11.31 -17.93 41.34
C THR A 122 -11.12 -16.45 41.08
N SER A 123 -11.75 -15.89 40.03
CA SER A 123 -11.73 -14.47 39.70
C SER A 123 -12.96 -13.78 40.30
N LEU A 124 -12.79 -13.19 41.49
CA LEU A 124 -13.87 -12.51 42.17
C LEU A 124 -14.08 -11.09 41.63
N PRO A 125 -15.33 -10.61 41.48
CA PRO A 125 -15.64 -9.32 40.85
C PRO A 125 -15.20 -8.08 41.63
N ASP A 126 -14.78 -8.23 42.87
CA ASP A 126 -14.34 -7.17 43.79
C ASP A 126 -12.85 -7.26 44.16
N GLN A 127 -12.13 -8.22 43.57
CA GLN A 127 -10.71 -8.45 43.89
C GLN A 127 -9.86 -8.33 42.64
N SER A 128 -8.72 -7.66 42.79
CA SER A 128 -7.72 -7.58 41.72
C SER A 128 -7.21 -8.95 41.33
N ASN A 129 -7.19 -9.21 40.03
CA ASN A 129 -6.71 -10.44 39.45
C ASN A 129 -5.30 -10.23 38.88
N THR A 130 -4.39 -11.16 39.19
CA THR A 130 -2.98 -11.03 38.75
C THR A 130 -2.85 -11.02 37.25
N MET A 131 -3.56 -11.91 36.52
CA MET A 131 -3.50 -11.98 35.06
C MET A 131 -4.10 -10.72 34.41
N ALA A 132 -5.26 -10.25 34.90
CA ALA A 132 -5.89 -9.02 34.45
C ALA A 132 -4.97 -7.81 34.66
N SER A 133 -4.31 -7.72 35.82
CA SER A 133 -3.39 -6.63 36.15
C SER A 133 -2.12 -6.68 35.27
N GLU A 134 -1.55 -7.85 35.03
CA GLU A 134 -0.40 -8.04 34.15
C GLU A 134 -0.77 -7.66 32.70
N GLN A 135 -1.91 -8.14 32.21
CA GLN A 135 -2.36 -7.80 30.87
C GLN A 135 -2.65 -6.31 30.73
N ALA A 136 -3.31 -5.68 31.69
CA ALA A 136 -3.51 -4.24 31.69
C ALA A 136 -2.18 -3.48 31.64
N LEU A 137 -1.16 -3.93 32.40
CA LEU A 137 0.16 -3.30 32.40
C LEU A 137 0.82 -3.36 31.02
N TYR A 138 0.87 -4.53 30.36
CA TYR A 138 1.51 -4.60 29.04
C TYR A 138 0.67 -3.87 27.97
N GLY A 139 -0.65 -3.85 28.09
CA GLY A 139 -1.52 -3.07 27.22
C GLY A 139 -1.25 -1.57 27.31
N MET A 140 -1.12 -1.06 28.56
CA MET A 140 -0.74 0.34 28.78
C MET A 140 0.69 0.63 28.28
N ALA A 141 1.62 -0.33 28.45
CA ALA A 141 2.96 -0.20 27.88
C ALA A 141 2.93 -0.11 26.36
N ALA A 142 2.10 -0.92 25.67
CA ALA A 142 1.92 -0.83 24.22
C ALA A 142 1.38 0.54 23.79
N LEU A 143 0.41 1.07 24.52
CA LEU A 143 -0.19 2.39 24.26
C LEU A 143 0.83 3.51 24.46
N VAL A 144 1.58 3.51 25.56
CA VAL A 144 2.63 4.51 25.82
C VAL A 144 3.70 4.46 24.72
N ARG A 145 4.15 3.27 24.35
CA ARG A 145 5.13 3.11 23.26
C ARG A 145 4.62 3.67 21.92
N LEU A 146 3.34 3.44 21.60
CA LEU A 146 2.72 4.01 20.41
C LEU A 146 2.71 5.55 20.46
N LEU A 147 2.24 6.14 21.57
CA LEU A 147 2.11 7.59 21.73
C LEU A 147 3.47 8.31 21.77
N GLU A 148 4.51 7.64 22.24
CA GLU A 148 5.89 8.16 22.27
C GLU A 148 6.68 7.86 20.98
N GLY A 149 6.07 7.24 19.96
CA GLY A 149 6.73 6.87 18.71
C GLY A 149 7.89 5.90 18.91
N LYS A 150 7.75 5.00 19.89
CA LYS A 150 8.70 3.91 20.16
C LYS A 150 8.35 2.66 19.36
N ARG A 151 9.28 1.69 19.32
CA ARG A 151 9.00 0.38 18.74
C ARG A 151 7.80 -0.27 19.40
N ARG A 152 7.07 -1.08 18.63
CA ARG A 152 5.90 -1.83 19.11
C ARG A 152 6.27 -2.77 20.26
N LEU A 153 5.31 -3.14 21.08
CA LEU A 153 5.52 -3.91 22.31
C LEU A 153 6.39 -5.17 22.11
N TYR A 154 6.16 -5.90 21.02
CA TYR A 154 6.86 -7.15 20.73
C TYR A 154 8.02 -7.01 19.73
N ASP A 155 8.44 -5.79 19.42
CA ASP A 155 9.65 -5.51 18.65
C ASP A 155 10.81 -5.22 19.60
N PHE A 156 11.61 -6.24 19.86
CA PHE A 156 12.73 -6.18 20.84
C PHE A 156 14.05 -5.66 20.24
N ARG A 157 14.04 -5.19 19.00
CA ARG A 157 15.21 -4.55 18.39
C ARG A 157 15.53 -3.23 19.10
N PRO A 158 16.75 -2.71 18.96
CA PRO A 158 17.07 -1.36 19.46
C PRO A 158 16.09 -0.31 18.93
N GLU A 159 15.80 0.73 19.72
CA GLU A 159 14.91 1.80 19.27
C GLU A 159 15.41 2.41 17.95
N GLN A 160 14.46 2.85 17.12
CA GLN A 160 14.78 3.48 15.83
C GLN A 160 15.57 4.76 16.03
N SER A 161 16.57 4.99 15.17
CA SER A 161 17.30 6.26 15.16
C SER A 161 16.38 7.41 14.73
N ASP A 162 16.77 8.63 15.05
CA ASP A 162 16.01 9.82 14.67
C ASP A 162 15.96 9.98 13.14
N GLU A 163 17.04 9.58 12.43
CA GLU A 163 17.10 9.59 10.96
C GLU A 163 16.10 8.62 10.35
N LEU A 164 15.98 7.40 10.89
CA LEU A 164 15.04 6.41 10.42
C LEU A 164 13.60 6.85 10.70
N LYS A 165 13.32 7.41 11.88
CA LYS A 165 12.00 7.98 12.19
C LYS A 165 11.64 9.11 11.24
N ALA A 166 12.61 9.99 10.92
CA ALA A 166 12.40 11.07 9.97
C ALA A 166 12.13 10.53 8.55
N GLN A 167 12.83 9.49 8.10
CA GLN A 167 12.60 8.83 6.83
C GLN A 167 11.19 8.21 6.76
N ILE A 168 10.76 7.49 7.79
CA ILE A 168 9.41 6.89 7.87
C ILE A 168 8.33 7.99 7.86
N ALA A 169 8.55 9.08 8.60
CA ALA A 169 7.62 10.20 8.65
C ALA A 169 7.52 10.94 7.30
N ASP A 170 8.64 11.15 6.60
CA ASP A 170 8.68 11.77 5.27
C ASP A 170 7.90 10.93 4.24
N VAL A 171 8.17 9.62 4.18
CA VAL A 171 7.43 8.71 3.29
C VAL A 171 5.95 8.69 3.64
N SER A 172 5.60 8.65 4.92
CA SER A 172 4.20 8.68 5.35
C SER A 172 3.50 9.99 4.95
N ALA A 173 4.19 11.13 5.05
CA ALA A 173 3.67 12.43 4.62
C ALA A 173 3.48 12.48 3.08
N LYS A 174 4.44 11.97 2.32
CA LYS A 174 4.34 11.85 0.85
C LYS A 174 3.15 10.97 0.44
N ILE A 175 2.96 9.82 1.08
CA ILE A 175 1.80 8.95 0.85
C ILE A 175 0.49 9.69 1.15
N ALA A 176 0.41 10.44 2.25
CA ALA A 176 -0.77 11.21 2.62
C ALA A 176 -1.11 12.31 1.60
N ALA A 177 -0.10 12.87 0.93
CA ALA A 177 -0.29 13.89 -0.11
C ALA A 177 -0.77 13.30 -1.46
N LEU A 178 -0.59 12.01 -1.71
CA LEU A 178 -1.04 11.37 -2.95
C LEU A 178 -2.57 11.29 -3.03
N THR A 179 -3.08 11.49 -4.24
CA THR A 179 -4.51 11.41 -4.55
C THR A 179 -4.74 10.51 -5.77
N TYR A 180 -5.98 10.22 -6.10
CA TYR A 180 -6.33 9.52 -7.34
C TYR A 180 -6.02 10.34 -8.61
N THR A 181 -5.74 11.65 -8.47
CA THR A 181 -5.29 12.51 -9.57
C THR A 181 -3.77 12.55 -9.71
N SER A 182 -3.02 12.00 -8.74
CA SER A 182 -1.56 11.90 -8.84
C SER A 182 -1.16 11.01 -10.01
N THR A 183 -0.10 11.41 -10.72
CA THR A 183 0.44 10.68 -11.87
C THR A 183 1.08 9.35 -11.45
N ALA A 184 1.23 8.43 -12.39
CA ALA A 184 1.93 7.17 -12.11
C ALA A 184 3.39 7.41 -11.69
N THR A 185 4.03 8.44 -12.26
CA THR A 185 5.41 8.84 -11.93
C THR A 185 5.53 9.33 -10.48
N GLU A 186 4.60 10.18 -10.03
CA GLU A 186 4.58 10.65 -8.63
C GLU A 186 4.35 9.50 -7.65
N ILE A 187 3.40 8.61 -7.95
CA ILE A 187 3.11 7.45 -7.09
C ILE A 187 4.31 6.50 -7.07
N GLN A 188 4.96 6.29 -8.22
CA GLN A 188 6.16 5.47 -8.30
C GLN A 188 7.31 6.05 -7.47
N ALA A 189 7.55 7.36 -7.55
CA ALA A 189 8.61 7.99 -6.77
C ALA A 189 8.41 7.79 -5.25
N VAL A 190 7.16 7.92 -4.78
CA VAL A 190 6.84 7.66 -3.37
C VAL A 190 6.99 6.16 -3.03
N TYR A 191 6.67 5.27 -3.96
CA TYR A 191 6.89 3.83 -3.77
C TYR A 191 8.39 3.49 -3.73
N ASP A 192 9.22 4.13 -4.54
CA ASP A 192 10.67 3.94 -4.50
C ASP A 192 11.26 4.45 -3.17
N ASP A 193 10.77 5.59 -2.64
CA ASP A 193 11.13 6.08 -1.31
C ASP A 193 10.72 5.08 -0.21
N TYR A 194 9.52 4.50 -0.30
CA TYR A 194 9.08 3.43 0.60
C TYR A 194 9.98 2.19 0.51
N LEU A 195 10.38 1.79 -0.69
CA LEU A 195 11.28 0.65 -0.90
C LEU A 195 12.71 0.92 -0.42
N ALA A 196 13.12 2.18 -0.31
CA ALA A 196 14.40 2.57 0.27
C ALA A 196 14.44 2.39 1.80
N ILE A 197 13.30 2.31 2.48
CA ILE A 197 13.22 1.94 3.89
C ILE A 197 13.60 0.46 4.02
N GLU A 198 14.44 0.14 5.01
CA GLU A 198 14.79 -1.23 5.33
C GLU A 198 13.53 -2.11 5.50
N LEU A 199 13.54 -3.31 4.92
CA LEU A 199 12.37 -4.19 4.83
C LEU A 199 11.69 -4.43 6.19
N THR A 200 12.50 -4.64 7.24
CA THR A 200 12.03 -4.87 8.62
C THR A 200 11.38 -3.63 9.26
N GLU A 201 11.62 -2.45 8.71
CA GLU A 201 11.10 -1.17 9.21
C GLU A 201 9.86 -0.68 8.44
N ARG A 202 9.58 -1.23 7.26
CA ARG A 202 8.48 -0.81 6.39
C ARG A 202 7.11 -0.90 7.05
N SER A 203 6.92 -1.83 7.98
CA SER A 203 5.67 -1.96 8.72
C SER A 203 5.32 -0.74 9.59
N TYR A 204 6.30 0.14 9.86
CA TYR A 204 6.09 1.40 10.56
C TYR A 204 5.53 2.52 9.67
N VAL A 205 5.46 2.34 8.36
CA VAL A 205 4.70 3.21 7.45
C VAL A 205 3.23 2.81 7.53
N CYS A 206 2.52 3.37 8.51
CA CYS A 206 1.18 2.91 8.90
C CYS A 206 0.09 3.23 7.87
N ASN A 207 0.34 4.14 6.94
CA ASN A 207 -0.56 4.50 5.86
C ASN A 207 -0.19 3.88 4.49
N TYR A 208 0.65 2.85 4.47
CA TYR A 208 1.06 2.14 3.25
C TYR A 208 -0.13 1.61 2.45
N GLU A 209 -1.24 1.23 3.09
CA GLU A 209 -2.45 0.78 2.40
C GLU A 209 -2.92 1.79 1.36
N ARG A 210 -2.85 3.09 1.66
CA ARG A 210 -3.18 4.14 0.69
C ARG A 210 -2.28 4.12 -0.54
N LEU A 211 -0.98 3.92 -0.34
CA LEU A 211 -0.03 3.77 -1.44
C LEU A 211 -0.35 2.51 -2.26
N SER A 212 -0.60 1.39 -1.61
CA SER A 212 -0.99 0.12 -2.24
C SER A 212 -2.23 0.28 -3.13
N GLU A 213 -3.28 0.95 -2.65
CA GLU A 213 -4.48 1.24 -3.44
C GLU A 213 -4.17 2.07 -4.69
N LEU A 214 -3.32 3.09 -4.57
CA LEU A 214 -2.93 3.94 -5.68
C LEU A 214 -2.04 3.22 -6.70
N LEU A 215 -1.15 2.32 -6.24
CA LEU A 215 -0.37 1.44 -7.11
C LEU A 215 -1.29 0.57 -7.97
N VAL A 216 -2.29 -0.08 -7.34
CA VAL A 216 -3.30 -0.88 -8.06
C VAL A 216 -4.09 -0.01 -9.03
N PHE A 217 -4.56 1.16 -8.57
CA PHE A 217 -5.35 2.07 -9.40
C PHE A 217 -4.62 2.53 -10.67
N ARG A 218 -3.29 2.72 -10.57
CA ARG A 218 -2.44 3.11 -11.71
C ARG A 218 -1.83 1.93 -12.47
N GLY A 219 -2.15 0.69 -12.10
CA GLY A 219 -1.57 -0.50 -12.72
C GLY A 219 -0.08 -0.65 -12.48
N ILE A 220 0.44 -0.05 -11.40
CA ILE A 220 1.83 -0.17 -10.99
C ILE A 220 1.99 -1.49 -10.22
N ALA A 221 2.92 -2.32 -10.66
CA ALA A 221 3.14 -3.61 -10.00
C ALA A 221 3.94 -3.49 -8.71
N TYR A 222 3.60 -4.32 -7.75
CA TYR A 222 4.41 -4.51 -6.56
C TYR A 222 5.71 -5.23 -6.88
N LEU A 223 6.77 -4.88 -6.15
CA LEU A 223 7.96 -5.74 -6.09
C LEU A 223 7.64 -6.96 -5.22
N GLU A 224 8.00 -8.15 -5.68
CA GLU A 224 7.92 -9.36 -4.86
C GLU A 224 8.82 -9.18 -3.62
N GLU A 225 8.24 -9.45 -2.45
CA GLU A 225 9.01 -9.50 -1.22
C GLU A 225 9.81 -10.80 -1.17
N PRO A 226 11.03 -10.75 -0.59
CA PRO A 226 11.83 -11.94 -0.39
C PRO A 226 11.07 -13.02 0.39
N ALA A 227 11.29 -14.30 0.03
CA ALA A 227 10.61 -15.43 0.67
C ALA A 227 10.92 -15.53 2.18
N ASP A 228 12.08 -15.05 2.60
CA ASP A 228 12.63 -15.19 3.96
C ASP A 228 12.55 -13.90 4.79
N TYR A 229 11.45 -13.17 4.67
CA TYR A 229 11.19 -11.99 5.49
C TYR A 229 11.40 -12.17 7.00
N ASN A 230 11.49 -13.43 7.47
CA ASN A 230 11.43 -13.79 8.88
C ASN A 230 12.48 -14.77 9.38
N SER A 231 13.57 -14.98 8.69
CA SER A 231 14.68 -15.62 9.39
C SER A 231 15.21 -14.63 10.43
N GLY A 232 14.68 -14.73 11.65
CA GLY A 232 15.23 -14.08 12.84
C GLY A 232 16.63 -14.63 13.12
N GLY A 233 17.56 -14.32 12.25
CA GLY A 233 19.00 -14.53 12.41
C GLY A 233 19.62 -13.17 12.63
N ASP A 234 20.43 -13.11 13.64
CA ASP A 234 21.33 -12.06 14.09
C ASP A 234 21.64 -11.04 12.98
N GLY A 235 21.28 -9.80 13.25
CA GLY A 235 21.38 -8.69 12.31
C GLY A 235 22.76 -8.59 11.69
N ASN A 236 22.85 -8.87 10.45
CA ASN A 236 23.73 -8.26 9.45
C ASN A 236 23.81 -9.02 8.11
N THR A 237 22.82 -9.80 7.72
CA THR A 237 22.83 -10.37 6.37
C THR A 237 21.63 -9.83 5.60
N THR A 238 21.89 -8.92 4.67
CA THR A 238 20.96 -8.69 3.55
C THR A 238 20.64 -10.06 2.95
N PRO A 239 19.36 -10.48 2.85
CA PRO A 239 19.04 -11.78 2.26
C PRO A 239 19.63 -11.82 0.85
N MET A 240 20.56 -12.73 0.61
CA MET A 240 21.10 -12.96 -0.73
C MET A 240 20.31 -14.08 -1.36
N PHE A 241 19.84 -13.86 -2.58
CA PHE A 241 19.04 -14.79 -3.33
C PHE A 241 19.87 -15.47 -4.43
N GLU A 242 19.46 -16.65 -4.82
CA GLU A 242 19.95 -17.26 -6.05
C GLU A 242 19.14 -16.65 -7.22
N PHE A 243 19.85 -16.07 -8.20
CA PHE A 243 19.26 -15.72 -9.48
C PHE A 243 19.25 -16.97 -10.34
N THR A 244 18.11 -17.65 -10.36
CA THR A 244 17.95 -19.01 -10.89
C THR A 244 18.03 -19.07 -12.41
N GLU A 245 18.18 -20.27 -12.98
CA GLU A 245 18.09 -20.47 -14.44
C GLU A 245 16.72 -20.04 -15.01
N VAL A 246 15.66 -20.13 -14.19
CA VAL A 246 14.33 -19.63 -14.55
C VAL A 246 14.33 -18.11 -14.66
N ASP A 247 14.99 -17.41 -13.72
CA ASP A 247 15.11 -15.95 -13.75
C ASP A 247 15.97 -15.47 -14.94
N LYS A 248 17.05 -16.21 -15.24
CA LYS A 248 17.89 -15.95 -16.43
C LYS A 248 17.08 -16.10 -17.70
N ALA A 249 16.36 -17.22 -17.85
CA ALA A 249 15.50 -17.47 -19.00
C ALA A 249 14.37 -16.43 -19.11
N ALA A 250 13.75 -16.03 -18.01
CA ALA A 250 12.74 -15.00 -17.99
C ALA A 250 13.31 -13.64 -18.44
N THR A 251 14.54 -13.32 -18.03
CA THR A 251 15.24 -12.10 -18.46
C THR A 251 15.59 -12.16 -19.95
N ASP A 252 16.07 -13.30 -20.43
CA ASP A 252 16.43 -13.48 -21.85
C ASP A 252 15.18 -13.48 -22.76
N ASN A 253 14.02 -13.86 -22.25
CA ASN A 253 12.75 -13.85 -22.97
C ASN A 253 11.98 -12.52 -22.89
N LEU A 254 12.52 -11.48 -22.25
CA LEU A 254 11.90 -10.16 -22.31
C LEU A 254 11.76 -9.70 -23.76
N PRO A 255 10.60 -9.15 -24.17
CA PRO A 255 10.40 -8.69 -25.53
C PRO A 255 11.39 -7.57 -25.92
N GLU A 256 11.71 -7.48 -27.20
CA GLU A 256 12.57 -6.40 -27.71
C GLU A 256 11.92 -5.02 -27.54
N ARG A 257 10.60 -4.95 -27.72
CA ARG A 257 9.81 -3.75 -27.44
C ARG A 257 9.01 -3.97 -26.17
N LEU A 258 9.43 -3.29 -25.12
CA LEU A 258 8.75 -3.32 -23.84
C LEU A 258 7.49 -2.45 -23.85
N THR A 259 6.55 -2.82 -23.00
CA THR A 259 5.35 -2.06 -22.67
C THR A 259 5.26 -1.93 -21.15
N THR A 260 4.38 -1.07 -20.67
CA THR A 260 4.15 -0.96 -19.22
C THR A 260 3.58 -2.24 -18.60
N ALA A 261 2.99 -3.16 -19.40
CA ALA A 261 2.61 -4.50 -18.95
C ALA A 261 3.79 -5.35 -18.46
N ASN A 262 5.00 -5.12 -18.98
CA ASN A 262 6.20 -5.87 -18.59
C ASN A 262 6.79 -5.38 -17.26
N ARG A 263 6.29 -4.28 -16.71
CA ARG A 263 6.87 -3.61 -15.55
C ARG A 263 7.01 -4.53 -14.34
N ALA A 264 5.95 -5.29 -14.01
CA ALA A 264 5.97 -6.21 -12.88
C ALA A 264 7.10 -7.21 -12.98
N GLN A 265 7.21 -7.88 -14.13
CA GLN A 265 8.22 -8.87 -14.39
C GLN A 265 9.64 -8.28 -14.32
N VAL A 266 9.85 -7.14 -14.96
CA VAL A 266 11.17 -6.47 -14.99
C VAL A 266 11.59 -6.04 -13.59
N LEU A 267 10.70 -5.43 -12.82
CA LEU A 267 11.02 -4.97 -11.46
C LEU A 267 11.29 -6.13 -10.50
N THR A 268 10.52 -7.22 -10.60
CA THR A 268 10.76 -8.44 -9.82
C THR A 268 12.14 -9.02 -10.11
N LEU A 269 12.48 -9.20 -11.39
CA LEU A 269 13.78 -9.72 -11.80
C LEU A 269 14.93 -8.77 -11.41
N TYR A 270 14.72 -7.46 -11.55
CA TYR A 270 15.71 -6.45 -11.18
C TYR A 270 15.97 -6.43 -9.66
N ALA A 271 14.93 -6.55 -8.84
CA ALA A 271 15.08 -6.68 -7.39
C ALA A 271 15.83 -7.96 -7.00
N LYS A 272 15.48 -9.10 -7.62
CA LYS A 272 16.13 -10.37 -7.39
C LYS A 272 17.64 -10.34 -7.72
N ILE A 273 18.00 -9.81 -8.89
CA ILE A 273 19.41 -9.78 -9.29
C ILE A 273 20.25 -8.84 -8.42
N ARG A 274 19.67 -7.73 -7.94
CA ARG A 274 20.33 -6.80 -7.02
C ARG A 274 20.71 -7.48 -5.69
N SER A 275 19.84 -8.32 -5.16
CA SER A 275 20.00 -9.05 -3.91
C SER A 275 20.56 -10.46 -4.09
N SER A 276 21.00 -10.86 -5.29
CA SER A 276 21.53 -12.19 -5.54
C SER A 276 23.02 -12.31 -5.20
N PHE A 277 23.44 -13.56 -4.92
CA PHE A 277 24.85 -13.93 -4.89
C PHE A 277 25.52 -13.58 -6.21
N ASP A 278 26.84 -13.41 -6.18
CA ASP A 278 27.63 -13.29 -7.39
C ASP A 278 27.62 -14.61 -8.17
N PHE A 279 27.44 -14.51 -9.47
CA PHE A 279 27.50 -15.64 -10.41
C PHE A 279 28.09 -15.18 -11.74
N ASP A 280 28.56 -16.13 -12.53
CA ASP A 280 29.14 -15.80 -13.84
C ASP A 280 28.08 -15.19 -14.79
N GLY A 281 28.38 -14.03 -15.31
CA GLY A 281 27.46 -13.26 -16.17
C GLY A 281 26.43 -12.40 -15.46
N LYS A 282 26.44 -12.26 -14.13
CA LYS A 282 25.52 -11.40 -13.36
C LYS A 282 25.40 -9.98 -13.96
N ASN A 283 26.54 -9.36 -14.30
CA ASN A 283 26.56 -8.00 -14.83
C ASN A 283 25.80 -7.87 -16.17
N LYS A 284 25.78 -8.92 -17.01
CA LYS A 284 25.01 -8.94 -18.26
C LYS A 284 23.50 -8.86 -17.99
N TYR A 285 23.01 -9.69 -17.07
CA TYR A 285 21.59 -9.71 -16.70
C TYR A 285 21.19 -8.44 -15.96
N TYR A 286 22.06 -7.97 -15.07
CA TYR A 286 21.83 -6.69 -14.37
C TYR A 286 21.67 -5.52 -15.35
N ALA A 287 22.61 -5.35 -16.27
CA ALA A 287 22.57 -4.28 -17.26
C ALA A 287 21.32 -4.37 -18.16
N ARG A 288 20.91 -5.60 -18.57
CA ARG A 288 19.70 -5.81 -19.35
C ARG A 288 18.44 -5.41 -18.60
N LEU A 289 18.32 -5.79 -17.32
CA LEU A 289 17.16 -5.46 -16.49
C LEU A 289 17.13 -3.98 -16.11
N GLU A 290 18.27 -3.37 -15.84
CA GLU A 290 18.38 -1.93 -15.61
C GLU A 290 17.93 -1.14 -16.83
N LYS A 291 18.40 -1.53 -18.03
CA LYS A 291 17.95 -0.93 -19.27
C LYS A 291 16.45 -1.09 -19.46
N ALA A 292 15.92 -2.30 -19.26
CA ALA A 292 14.49 -2.58 -19.39
C ALA A 292 13.65 -1.75 -18.40
N LYS A 293 14.11 -1.63 -17.16
CA LYS A 293 13.48 -0.75 -16.15
C LYS A 293 13.42 0.69 -16.62
N ASN A 294 14.54 1.24 -17.06
CA ASN A 294 14.63 2.64 -17.50
C ASN A 294 13.75 2.91 -18.74
N GLU A 295 13.65 1.96 -19.67
CA GLU A 295 12.74 2.06 -20.82
C GLU A 295 11.27 2.10 -20.40
N ILE A 296 10.88 1.27 -19.44
CA ILE A 296 9.50 1.25 -18.90
C ILE A 296 9.18 2.53 -18.13
N ASP A 297 10.13 3.03 -17.33
CA ASP A 297 9.95 4.28 -16.59
C ASP A 297 9.80 5.47 -17.57
N ALA A 298 10.56 5.49 -18.66
CA ALA A 298 10.41 6.49 -19.73
C ALA A 298 9.04 6.38 -20.43
N LEU A 299 8.53 5.16 -20.68
CA LEU A 299 7.19 4.96 -21.23
C LEU A 299 6.10 5.48 -20.32
N LEU A 300 6.20 5.25 -19.01
CA LEU A 300 5.24 5.77 -18.03
C LEU A 300 5.24 7.30 -18.02
N GLN A 301 6.41 7.91 -18.04
CA GLN A 301 6.56 9.36 -18.12
C GLN A 301 5.95 9.91 -19.40
N GLU A 302 6.19 9.25 -20.55
CA GLU A 302 5.62 9.65 -21.84
C GLU A 302 4.09 9.59 -21.84
N ILE A 303 3.50 8.52 -21.27
CA ILE A 303 2.05 8.37 -21.14
C ILE A 303 1.45 9.50 -20.28
N ASP A 304 2.08 9.78 -19.12
CA ASP A 304 1.62 10.83 -18.22
C ASP A 304 1.74 12.22 -18.87
N ASP A 305 2.82 12.49 -19.59
CA ASP A 305 3.02 13.73 -20.33
C ASP A 305 1.96 13.93 -21.41
N ILE A 306 1.67 12.90 -22.20
CA ILE A 306 0.62 12.98 -23.22
C ILE A 306 -0.73 13.28 -22.57
N LYS A 307 -1.11 12.55 -21.50
CA LYS A 307 -2.37 12.78 -20.76
C LYS A 307 -2.47 14.20 -20.23
N ARG A 308 -1.40 14.69 -19.62
CA ARG A 308 -1.33 16.06 -19.07
C ARG A 308 -1.47 17.11 -20.18
N LEU A 309 -0.76 16.93 -21.29
CA LEU A 309 -0.79 17.88 -22.40
C LEU A 309 -2.12 17.87 -23.14
N ILE A 310 -2.78 16.74 -23.32
CA ILE A 310 -4.15 16.69 -23.86
C ILE A 310 -5.07 17.58 -23.02
N LYS A 311 -5.02 17.45 -21.70
CA LYS A 311 -5.88 18.24 -20.80
C LYS A 311 -5.49 19.71 -20.74
N ALA A 312 -4.21 20.05 -20.79
CA ALA A 312 -3.73 21.42 -20.71
C ALA A 312 -3.89 22.22 -21.99
N GLU A 313 -3.68 21.60 -23.14
CA GLU A 313 -3.55 22.30 -24.42
C GLU A 313 -4.77 22.13 -25.34
N LEU A 314 -5.55 21.04 -25.17
CA LEU A 314 -6.65 20.72 -26.08
C LEU A 314 -8.04 20.82 -25.42
N TYR A 315 -8.14 20.98 -24.12
CA TYR A 315 -9.42 21.18 -23.46
C TYR A 315 -9.85 22.65 -23.45
N PRO A 316 -11.11 22.96 -23.77
CA PRO A 316 -12.15 22.07 -24.29
C PRO A 316 -11.96 21.80 -25.79
N PHE A 317 -12.11 20.55 -26.22
CA PHE A 317 -11.85 20.09 -27.60
C PHE A 317 -12.66 20.78 -28.69
N ASP A 318 -13.79 21.41 -28.36
CA ASP A 318 -14.65 22.15 -29.30
C ASP A 318 -14.06 23.51 -29.72
N GLN A 319 -13.02 23.99 -29.01
CA GLN A 319 -12.32 25.25 -29.32
C GLN A 319 -11.04 25.05 -30.13
N VAL A 320 -10.69 23.82 -30.45
CA VAL A 320 -9.48 23.51 -31.25
C VAL A 320 -9.59 24.15 -32.63
N SER A 321 -8.53 24.87 -33.03
CA SER A 321 -8.44 25.66 -34.25
C SER A 321 -7.22 25.26 -35.09
N LEU A 322 -7.04 25.89 -36.27
CA LEU A 322 -5.85 25.66 -37.11
C LEU A 322 -4.54 26.12 -36.43
N ALA A 323 -4.61 27.05 -35.48
CA ALA A 323 -3.44 27.47 -34.69
C ALA A 323 -2.87 26.34 -33.84
N ASP A 324 -3.73 25.42 -33.38
CA ASP A 324 -3.37 24.30 -32.51
C ASP A 324 -2.85 23.08 -33.27
N LYS A 325 -2.84 23.16 -34.63
CA LYS A 325 -2.49 22.03 -35.51
C LYS A 325 -1.15 21.37 -35.12
N LYS A 326 -0.12 22.16 -34.83
CA LYS A 326 1.19 21.63 -34.49
C LYS A 326 1.12 20.79 -33.23
N THR A 327 0.48 21.30 -32.18
CA THR A 327 0.31 20.61 -30.88
C THR A 327 -0.53 19.33 -31.04
N VAL A 328 -1.62 19.41 -31.81
CA VAL A 328 -2.48 18.25 -32.09
C VAL A 328 -1.72 17.16 -32.84
N ASP A 329 -0.96 17.53 -33.91
CA ASP A 329 -0.19 16.59 -34.70
C ASP A 329 0.91 15.91 -33.86
N GLU A 330 1.61 16.66 -33.02
CA GLU A 330 2.64 16.14 -32.12
C GLU A 330 2.04 15.17 -31.09
N LEU A 331 0.97 15.55 -30.42
CA LEU A 331 0.32 14.69 -29.40
C LEU A 331 -0.28 13.44 -30.03
N TYR A 332 -0.92 13.56 -31.18
CA TYR A 332 -1.47 12.41 -31.90
C TYR A 332 -0.37 11.45 -32.35
N ALA A 333 0.74 11.96 -32.88
CA ALA A 333 1.89 11.15 -33.30
C ALA A 333 2.52 10.41 -32.10
N ARG A 334 2.69 11.09 -30.96
CA ARG A 334 3.20 10.48 -29.73
C ARG A 334 2.25 9.37 -29.23
N TYR A 335 0.95 9.63 -29.20
CA TYR A 335 -0.06 8.66 -28.79
C TYR A 335 -0.06 7.42 -29.70
N ILE A 336 -0.02 7.58 -31.01
CA ILE A 336 0.00 6.45 -31.98
C ILE A 336 1.30 5.66 -31.88
N ALA A 337 2.40 6.27 -31.50
CA ALA A 337 3.69 5.59 -31.31
C ALA A 337 3.70 4.62 -30.12
N LEU A 338 2.78 4.79 -29.16
CA LEU A 338 2.63 3.87 -28.04
C LEU A 338 2.13 2.49 -28.51
N SER A 339 2.39 1.47 -27.71
CA SER A 339 1.82 0.13 -27.94
C SER A 339 0.30 0.14 -27.76
N GLU A 340 -0.38 -0.88 -28.29
CA GLU A 340 -1.82 -1.02 -28.09
C GLU A 340 -2.18 -1.11 -26.59
N TYR A 341 -1.38 -1.85 -25.81
CA TYR A 341 -1.54 -1.93 -24.37
C TYR A 341 -1.38 -0.56 -23.71
N ASP A 342 -0.33 0.18 -24.02
CA ASP A 342 -0.07 1.48 -23.40
C ASP A 342 -1.12 2.52 -23.80
N ARG A 343 -1.65 2.45 -25.01
CA ARG A 343 -2.80 3.26 -25.44
C ARG A 343 -4.08 2.94 -24.69
N SER A 344 -4.30 1.70 -24.27
CA SER A 344 -5.48 1.31 -23.48
C SER A 344 -5.51 1.91 -22.08
N LEU A 345 -4.39 2.50 -21.62
CA LEU A 345 -4.29 3.18 -20.32
C LEU A 345 -4.86 4.61 -20.34
N PHE A 346 -5.26 5.14 -21.49
CA PHE A 346 -5.87 6.46 -21.61
C PHE A 346 -7.37 6.40 -21.35
N GLU A 347 -7.92 7.51 -20.85
CA GLU A 347 -9.38 7.66 -20.74
C GLU A 347 -9.99 7.72 -22.14
N GLN A 348 -11.09 7.02 -22.35
CA GLN A 348 -11.75 6.96 -23.65
C GLN A 348 -12.14 8.36 -24.16
N SER A 349 -12.61 9.23 -23.28
CA SER A 349 -12.95 10.63 -23.62
C SER A 349 -11.76 11.43 -24.14
N ASP A 350 -10.57 11.24 -23.57
CA ASP A 350 -9.36 11.93 -23.99
C ASP A 350 -8.89 11.43 -25.38
N VAL A 351 -9.00 10.12 -25.62
CA VAL A 351 -8.68 9.52 -26.92
C VAL A 351 -9.63 10.00 -28.01
N GLU A 352 -10.95 9.95 -27.75
CA GLU A 352 -11.97 10.41 -28.69
C GLU A 352 -11.80 11.92 -28.97
N GLY A 353 -11.50 12.70 -27.94
CA GLY A 353 -11.24 14.13 -28.07
C GLY A 353 -10.00 14.43 -28.93
N LEU A 354 -8.88 13.73 -28.71
CA LEU A 354 -7.65 13.87 -29.49
C LEU A 354 -7.87 13.49 -30.97
N VAL A 355 -8.56 12.38 -31.23
CA VAL A 355 -8.90 11.93 -32.60
C VAL A 355 -9.79 12.94 -33.31
N LYS A 356 -10.79 13.49 -32.61
CA LYS A 356 -11.68 14.52 -33.13
C LYS A 356 -10.91 15.80 -33.42
N ALA A 357 -10.04 16.26 -32.52
CA ALA A 357 -9.18 17.41 -32.72
C ALA A 357 -8.28 17.24 -33.95
N LYS A 358 -7.64 16.06 -34.09
CA LYS A 358 -6.81 15.73 -35.27
C LYS A 358 -7.60 15.83 -36.59
N THR A 359 -8.80 15.24 -36.61
CA THR A 359 -9.67 15.29 -37.79
C THR A 359 -10.08 16.74 -38.13
N GLN A 360 -10.40 17.54 -37.09
CA GLN A 360 -10.80 18.94 -37.26
C GLN A 360 -9.67 19.80 -37.86
N VAL A 361 -8.45 19.70 -37.33
CA VAL A 361 -7.32 20.51 -37.84
C VAL A 361 -6.92 20.10 -39.27
N ASP A 362 -7.01 18.81 -39.62
CA ASP A 362 -6.73 18.33 -40.97
C ASP A 362 -7.78 18.83 -41.98
N ASN A 363 -9.06 18.82 -41.61
CA ASN A 363 -10.14 19.36 -42.40
C ASN A 363 -9.99 20.87 -42.63
N LEU A 364 -9.64 21.62 -41.58
CA LEU A 364 -9.40 23.06 -41.65
C LEU A 364 -8.21 23.40 -42.54
N GLN A 365 -7.12 22.62 -42.46
CA GLN A 365 -5.97 22.79 -43.33
C GLN A 365 -6.32 22.52 -44.81
N THR A 366 -7.04 21.44 -45.06
CA THR A 366 -7.49 21.08 -46.41
C THR A 366 -8.36 22.18 -47.01
N ALA A 367 -9.32 22.69 -46.24
CA ALA A 367 -10.19 23.80 -46.67
C ALA A 367 -9.38 25.09 -46.99
N LEU A 368 -8.35 25.39 -46.17
CA LEU A 368 -7.48 26.54 -46.38
C LEU A 368 -6.69 26.37 -47.70
N VAL A 369 -6.09 25.19 -47.95
CA VAL A 369 -5.35 24.90 -49.17
C VAL A 369 -6.25 25.03 -50.42
N ILE A 370 -7.47 24.46 -50.38
CA ILE A 370 -8.44 24.57 -51.46
C ILE A 370 -8.78 26.04 -51.73
N SER A 371 -9.04 26.85 -50.70
CA SER A 371 -9.37 28.27 -50.81
C SER A 371 -8.22 29.07 -51.45
N ILE A 372 -6.97 28.78 -51.07
CA ILE A 372 -5.77 29.42 -51.65
C ILE A 372 -5.66 29.06 -53.14
N CYS A 373 -5.79 27.76 -53.48
CA CYS A 373 -5.71 27.31 -54.86
C CYS A 373 -6.82 27.86 -55.73
N ALA A 374 -8.05 27.97 -55.21
CA ALA A 374 -9.17 28.62 -55.94
C ALA A 374 -8.97 30.15 -56.10
N GLY A 375 -8.40 30.83 -55.09
CA GLY A 375 -8.07 32.26 -55.19
C GLY A 375 -6.96 32.56 -56.22
N VAL A 376 -5.97 31.67 -56.36
CA VAL A 376 -4.91 31.81 -57.36
C VAL A 376 -5.47 31.55 -58.78
N ALA A 377 -6.43 30.69 -58.96
CA ALA A 377 -7.08 30.41 -60.25
C ALA A 377 -7.98 31.56 -60.74
N VAL A 378 -8.41 32.48 -59.85
CA VAL A 378 -9.20 33.64 -60.21
C VAL A 378 -8.34 34.88 -60.59
N VAL A 379 -7.07 34.88 -60.19
CA VAL A 379 -6.13 36.00 -60.45
C VAL A 379 -5.18 35.70 -61.62
N ALA A 380 -5.16 34.47 -62.17
CA ALA A 380 -4.47 34.10 -63.38
C ALA A 380 -5.40 34.05 -64.60
#